data_4ae0a3825485120a190f7225967e9d15
#
_entry.id   4ae0a3825485120a190f7225967e9d15
#
_cell.length_a   1.000
_cell.length_b   1.000
_cell.length_c   1.000
_cell.angle_alpha   90.00
_cell.angle_beta   90.00
_cell.angle_gamma   90.00
#
_symmetry.space_group_name_H-M   'P 1'
#
loop_
_entity.id
_entity.type
_entity.pdbx_description
1 polymer ?
#
loop_
_entity_poly.entity_id
_entity_poly.type
_entity_poly.pdbx_seq_one_letter_code
_entity_poly.pdbx_strand_id
1 'polypeptide(L)'
;MDNQNTSSRFHRLAKRVLRRQAMARIVKFSVVGLTGVLVNAGLLYLLTEKAGVLYLKSSLVAIECAIINNFLWNYFWTWGDRASTSKRHFFHSLAKFNISSGIVAFVVNWGLLIFLTEVFGIPYQYSNLIGIAVGTVVNFTASHFWSFSSQKNESI
;
A
#
# COMPACT_ATOMS: atom_id res chain seq x y z
N MET A 1 -38.84 -29.75 7.28
CA MET A 1 -38.76 -28.53 6.43
C MET A 1 -37.96 -27.37 7.05
N ASP A 2 -37.53 -27.48 8.31
CA ASP A 2 -36.89 -26.34 9.05
C ASP A 2 -35.37 -26.23 8.88
N ASN A 3 -34.70 -27.29 8.50
CA ASN A 3 -33.23 -27.33 8.47
C ASN A 3 -32.62 -26.57 7.28
N GLN A 4 -33.33 -26.46 6.16
CA GLN A 4 -32.84 -25.71 4.96
C GLN A 4 -32.94 -24.18 5.14
N ASN A 5 -33.95 -23.72 5.89
CA ASN A 5 -34.15 -22.29 6.13
C ASN A 5 -33.13 -21.74 7.16
N THR A 6 -32.75 -22.55 8.14
CA THR A 6 -31.71 -22.22 9.12
C THR A 6 -30.32 -22.13 8.44
N SER A 7 -29.97 -23.08 7.59
CA SER A 7 -28.72 -23.06 6.83
C SER A 7 -28.60 -21.81 5.92
N SER A 8 -29.68 -21.46 5.23
CA SER A 8 -29.70 -20.27 4.35
C SER A 8 -29.56 -18.94 5.10
N ARG A 9 -30.09 -18.86 6.33
CA ARG A 9 -29.92 -17.70 7.22
C ARG A 9 -28.48 -17.57 7.73
N PHE A 10 -27.87 -18.68 8.16
CA PHE A 10 -26.47 -18.72 8.57
C PHE A 10 -25.53 -18.28 7.45
N HIS A 11 -25.70 -18.77 6.22
CA HIS A 11 -24.92 -18.37 5.07
C HIS A 11 -25.06 -16.87 4.73
N ARG A 12 -26.25 -16.31 4.85
CA ARG A 12 -26.47 -14.86 4.63
C ARG A 12 -25.83 -14.01 5.71
N LEU A 13 -25.91 -14.42 6.97
CA LEU A 13 -25.26 -13.73 8.08
C LEU A 13 -23.74 -13.79 7.96
N ALA A 14 -23.17 -14.96 7.68
CA ALA A 14 -21.72 -15.12 7.44
C ALA A 14 -21.22 -14.23 6.29
N LYS A 15 -21.92 -14.19 5.15
CA LYS A 15 -21.58 -13.30 4.03
C LYS A 15 -21.64 -11.81 4.43
N ARG A 16 -22.63 -11.40 5.25
CA ARG A 16 -22.73 -10.01 5.73
C ARG A 16 -21.57 -9.64 6.67
N VAL A 17 -21.21 -10.54 7.58
CA VAL A 17 -20.09 -10.34 8.51
C VAL A 17 -18.76 -10.24 7.72
N LEU A 18 -18.50 -11.16 6.80
CA LEU A 18 -17.31 -11.16 5.96
C LEU A 18 -17.24 -9.88 5.11
N ARG A 19 -18.35 -9.42 4.54
CA ARG A 19 -18.40 -8.18 3.77
C ARG A 19 -18.10 -6.95 4.63
N ARG A 20 -18.63 -6.88 5.85
CA ARG A 20 -18.33 -5.78 6.79
C ARG A 20 -16.86 -5.75 7.19
N GLN A 21 -16.27 -6.91 7.47
CA GLN A 21 -14.84 -7.01 7.79
C GLN A 21 -13.96 -6.60 6.59
N ALA A 22 -14.32 -7.02 5.38
CA ALA A 22 -13.62 -6.61 4.17
C ALA A 22 -13.69 -5.10 3.95
N MET A 23 -14.88 -4.50 4.09
CA MET A 23 -15.05 -3.04 3.99
C MET A 23 -14.24 -2.28 5.04
N ALA A 24 -14.25 -2.73 6.29
CA ALA A 24 -13.46 -2.12 7.36
C ALA A 24 -11.95 -2.18 7.07
N ARG A 25 -11.45 -3.29 6.51
CA ARG A 25 -10.05 -3.43 6.09
C ARG A 25 -9.71 -2.50 4.92
N ILE A 26 -10.59 -2.35 3.93
CA ILE A 26 -10.40 -1.42 2.82
C ILE A 26 -10.30 0.01 3.34
N VAL A 27 -11.21 0.44 4.21
CA VAL A 27 -11.19 1.78 4.81
C VAL A 27 -9.89 2.00 5.60
N LYS A 28 -9.51 1.06 6.47
CA LYS A 28 -8.25 1.15 7.22
C LYS A 28 -7.04 1.25 6.29
N PHE A 29 -6.97 0.40 5.27
CA PHE A 29 -5.90 0.41 4.28
C PHE A 29 -5.81 1.75 3.53
N SER A 30 -6.96 2.33 3.16
CA SER A 30 -7.00 3.65 2.50
C SER A 30 -6.52 4.76 3.42
N VAL A 31 -6.92 4.75 4.69
CA VAL A 31 -6.43 5.72 5.70
C VAL A 31 -4.92 5.59 5.89
N VAL A 32 -4.41 4.36 6.00
CA VAL A 32 -2.96 4.10 6.07
C VAL A 32 -2.24 4.63 4.82
N GLY A 33 -2.80 4.39 3.63
CA GLY A 33 -2.24 4.95 2.38
C GLY A 33 -2.11 6.47 2.42
N LEU A 34 -3.14 7.17 2.93
CA LEU A 34 -3.09 8.63 3.10
C LEU A 34 -2.00 9.08 4.08
N THR A 35 -1.79 8.37 5.20
CA THR A 35 -0.68 8.69 6.12
C THR A 35 0.67 8.53 5.43
N GLY A 36 0.83 7.53 4.57
CA GLY A 36 2.03 7.34 3.76
C GLY A 36 2.31 8.50 2.81
N VAL A 37 1.25 9.04 2.16
CA VAL A 37 1.39 10.24 1.31
C VAL A 37 1.88 11.43 2.13
N LEU A 38 1.31 11.65 3.33
CA LEU A 38 1.72 12.75 4.21
C LEU A 38 3.17 12.59 4.68
N VAL A 39 3.59 11.38 5.06
CA VAL A 39 4.97 11.07 5.44
C VAL A 39 5.92 11.34 4.26
N ASN A 40 5.59 10.84 3.07
CA ASN A 40 6.41 11.05 1.88
C ASN A 40 6.55 12.54 1.55
N ALA A 41 5.43 13.25 1.36
CA ALA A 41 5.47 14.67 0.98
C ALA A 41 6.14 15.55 2.07
N GLY A 42 5.85 15.27 3.34
CA GLY A 42 6.43 15.99 4.46
C GLY A 42 7.95 15.81 4.56
N LEU A 43 8.44 14.57 4.47
CA LEU A 43 9.88 14.27 4.48
C LEU A 43 10.60 14.83 3.25
N LEU A 44 10.02 14.69 2.07
CA LEU A 44 10.56 15.27 0.85
C LEU A 44 10.75 16.78 1.01
N TYR A 45 9.73 17.49 1.49
CA TYR A 45 9.80 18.92 1.74
C TYR A 45 10.85 19.28 2.81
N LEU A 46 10.83 18.62 3.96
CA LEU A 46 11.73 18.91 5.06
C LEU A 46 13.20 18.69 4.68
N LEU A 47 13.50 17.57 4.01
CA LEU A 47 14.87 17.27 3.60
C LEU A 47 15.35 18.19 2.50
N THR A 48 14.49 18.56 1.54
CA THR A 48 14.88 19.42 0.43
C THR A 48 14.93 20.88 0.83
N GLU A 49 13.86 21.42 1.39
CA GLU A 49 13.75 22.87 1.63
C GLU A 49 14.39 23.32 2.95
N LYS A 50 14.43 22.47 3.98
CA LYS A 50 14.97 22.83 5.27
C LYS A 50 16.38 22.31 5.52
N ALA A 51 16.68 21.09 5.06
CA ALA A 51 18.00 20.50 5.22
C ALA A 51 18.92 20.69 4.01
N GLY A 52 18.44 21.28 2.90
CA GLY A 52 19.25 21.54 1.70
C GLY A 52 19.70 20.29 0.96
N VAL A 53 19.06 19.14 1.18
CA VAL A 53 19.40 17.90 0.51
C VAL A 53 18.80 17.91 -0.90
N LEU A 54 19.59 17.43 -1.89
CA LEU A 54 19.10 17.31 -3.27
C LEU A 54 17.77 16.51 -3.30
N TYR A 55 16.75 17.04 -3.98
CA TYR A 55 15.39 16.45 -4.00
C TYR A 55 15.35 14.97 -4.42
N LEU A 56 16.26 14.55 -5.30
CA LEU A 56 16.38 13.14 -5.71
C LEU A 56 16.78 12.23 -4.53
N LYS A 57 17.72 12.66 -3.69
CA LYS A 57 18.12 11.92 -2.47
C LYS A 57 17.03 11.98 -1.42
N SER A 58 16.41 13.14 -1.24
CA SER A 58 15.30 13.34 -0.33
C SER A 58 14.12 12.44 -0.69
N SER A 59 13.82 12.28 -1.98
CA SER A 59 12.71 11.43 -2.46
C SER A 59 12.95 9.95 -2.17
N LEU A 60 14.18 9.45 -2.30
CA LEU A 60 14.53 8.06 -1.95
C LEU A 60 14.21 7.78 -0.48
N VAL A 61 14.68 8.66 0.41
CA VAL A 61 14.43 8.53 1.87
C VAL A 61 12.94 8.66 2.19
N ALA A 62 12.26 9.62 1.56
CA ALA A 62 10.84 9.88 1.79
C ALA A 62 9.96 8.70 1.35
N ILE A 63 10.27 8.09 0.20
CA ILE A 63 9.55 6.91 -0.32
C ILE A 63 9.74 5.72 0.64
N GLU A 64 10.98 5.43 1.05
CA GLU A 64 11.27 4.31 1.94
C GLU A 64 10.57 4.47 3.30
N CYS A 65 10.63 5.67 3.89
CA CYS A 65 9.92 5.97 5.14
C CYS A 65 8.40 5.82 5.00
N ALA A 66 7.82 6.22 3.87
CA ALA A 66 6.40 6.04 3.61
C ALA A 66 6.02 4.56 3.48
N ILE A 67 6.85 3.74 2.82
CA ILE A 67 6.64 2.29 2.71
C ILE A 67 6.68 1.63 4.09
N ILE A 68 7.68 1.96 4.91
CA ILE A 68 7.81 1.45 6.28
C ILE A 68 6.60 1.88 7.13
N ASN A 69 6.20 3.15 7.05
CA ASN A 69 5.00 3.66 7.73
C ASN A 69 3.76 2.85 7.34
N ASN A 70 3.52 2.67 6.03
CA ASN A 70 2.38 1.91 5.53
C ASN A 70 2.41 0.44 5.97
N PHE A 71 3.61 -0.19 5.98
CA PHE A 71 3.76 -1.54 6.49
C PHE A 71 3.40 -1.63 7.97
N LEU A 72 3.95 -0.76 8.82
CA LEU A 72 3.71 -0.78 10.26
C LEU A 72 2.22 -0.64 10.60
N TRP A 73 1.56 0.38 10.04
CA TRP A 73 0.14 0.57 10.25
C TRP A 73 -0.71 -0.57 9.71
N ASN A 74 -0.38 -1.10 8.54
CA ASN A 74 -1.10 -2.25 8.00
C ASN A 74 -0.87 -3.50 8.84
N TYR A 75 0.36 -3.77 9.28
CA TYR A 75 0.70 -4.93 10.08
C TYR A 75 -0.01 -4.93 11.43
N PHE A 76 0.03 -3.81 12.16
CA PHE A 76 -0.55 -3.74 13.51
C PHE A 76 -2.03 -3.36 13.53
N TRP A 77 -2.51 -2.56 12.60
CA TRP A 77 -3.88 -2.03 12.65
C TRP A 77 -4.82 -2.67 11.63
N THR A 78 -4.42 -2.80 10.37
CA THR A 78 -5.30 -3.35 9.33
C THR A 78 -5.41 -4.87 9.44
N TRP A 79 -4.29 -5.53 9.72
CA TRP A 79 -4.14 -6.99 9.79
C TRP A 79 -3.67 -7.46 11.15
N GLY A 80 -3.88 -6.69 12.21
CA GLY A 80 -3.43 -6.99 13.57
C GLY A 80 -3.92 -8.34 14.11
N ASP A 81 -5.07 -8.82 13.64
CA ASP A 81 -5.61 -10.15 13.92
C ASP A 81 -4.76 -11.30 13.35
N ARG A 82 -3.88 -11.00 12.40
CA ARG A 82 -2.95 -11.95 11.75
C ARG A 82 -1.47 -11.66 12.06
N ALA A 83 -1.21 -10.59 12.80
CA ALA A 83 0.15 -10.23 13.19
C ALA A 83 0.74 -11.28 14.11
N SER A 84 1.95 -11.74 13.80
CA SER A 84 2.70 -12.68 14.64
C SER A 84 3.59 -11.94 15.62
N THR A 85 3.75 -12.47 16.83
CA THR A 85 4.71 -11.97 17.84
C THR A 85 6.15 -12.33 17.50
N SER A 86 6.38 -13.19 16.52
CA SER A 86 7.72 -13.61 16.10
C SER A 86 8.43 -12.50 15.32
N LYS A 87 9.60 -12.09 15.79
CA LYS A 87 10.48 -11.14 15.09
C LYS A 87 10.83 -11.59 13.67
N ARG A 88 11.11 -12.89 13.49
CA ARG A 88 11.45 -13.47 12.18
C ARG A 88 10.28 -13.30 11.20
N HIS A 89 9.05 -13.55 11.65
CA HIS A 89 7.85 -13.38 10.82
C HIS A 89 7.64 -11.90 10.47
N PHE A 90 7.87 -10.98 11.42
CA PHE A 90 7.77 -9.54 11.17
C PHE A 90 8.72 -9.08 10.06
N PHE A 91 10.02 -9.38 10.18
CA PHE A 91 11.01 -8.98 9.18
C PHE A 91 10.80 -9.65 7.81
N HIS A 92 10.37 -10.92 7.79
CA HIS A 92 9.99 -11.59 6.55
C HIS A 92 8.78 -10.91 5.88
N SER A 93 7.76 -10.53 6.66
CA SER A 93 6.59 -9.83 6.16
C SER A 93 6.93 -8.43 5.66
N LEU A 94 7.83 -7.71 6.34
CA LEU A 94 8.34 -6.41 5.90
C LEU A 94 9.08 -6.52 4.57
N ALA A 95 10.02 -7.48 4.45
CA ALA A 95 10.76 -7.71 3.21
C ALA A 95 9.81 -8.08 2.06
N LYS A 96 8.86 -8.98 2.30
CA LYS A 96 7.85 -9.37 1.30
C LYS A 96 6.98 -8.20 0.87
N PHE A 97 6.55 -7.35 1.81
CA PHE A 97 5.76 -6.15 1.52
C PHE A 97 6.56 -5.16 0.67
N ASN A 98 7.83 -4.90 1.04
CA ASN A 98 8.72 -4.02 0.30
C ASN A 98 8.96 -4.52 -1.13
N ILE A 99 9.22 -5.81 -1.31
CA ILE A 99 9.45 -6.41 -2.63
C ILE A 99 8.17 -6.40 -3.48
N SER A 100 7.03 -6.79 -2.91
CA SER A 100 5.79 -6.96 -3.69
C SER A 100 5.08 -5.64 -4.02
N SER A 101 5.11 -4.67 -3.10
CA SER A 101 4.39 -3.41 -3.23
C SER A 101 5.34 -2.23 -3.43
N GLY A 102 6.56 -2.32 -2.91
CA GLY A 102 7.53 -1.23 -2.87
C GLY A 102 8.21 -1.01 -4.21
N ILE A 103 8.75 -2.05 -4.84
CA ILE A 103 9.60 -1.89 -6.04
C ILE A 103 8.82 -1.25 -7.19
N VAL A 104 7.63 -1.73 -7.49
CA VAL A 104 6.82 -1.20 -8.61
C VAL A 104 6.41 0.25 -8.33
N ALA A 105 5.88 0.51 -7.13
CA ALA A 105 5.50 1.86 -6.74
C ALA A 105 6.70 2.80 -6.69
N PHE A 106 7.85 2.33 -6.21
CA PHE A 106 9.10 3.07 -6.15
C PHE A 106 9.58 3.46 -7.55
N VAL A 107 9.73 2.50 -8.47
CA VAL A 107 10.24 2.74 -9.83
C VAL A 107 9.33 3.72 -10.58
N VAL A 108 8.00 3.53 -10.49
CA VAL A 108 7.03 4.40 -11.14
C VAL A 108 7.04 5.81 -10.54
N ASN A 109 7.00 5.92 -9.21
CA ASN A 109 7.00 7.22 -8.53
C ASN A 109 8.30 7.99 -8.80
N TRP A 110 9.44 7.35 -8.58
CA TRP A 110 10.74 7.99 -8.74
C TRP A 110 11.05 8.32 -10.21
N GLY A 111 10.70 7.42 -11.11
CA GLY A 111 10.83 7.67 -12.55
C GLY A 111 9.98 8.83 -13.04
N LEU A 112 8.70 8.91 -12.60
CA LEU A 112 7.82 10.04 -12.91
C LEU A 112 8.28 11.33 -12.25
N LEU A 113 8.77 11.29 -11.02
CA LEU A 113 9.33 12.45 -10.34
C LEU A 113 10.45 13.09 -11.18
N ILE A 114 11.42 12.29 -11.61
CA ILE A 114 12.53 12.76 -12.45
C ILE A 114 12.00 13.27 -13.79
N PHE A 115 11.20 12.46 -14.49
CA PHE A 115 10.72 12.79 -15.83
C PHE A 115 9.92 14.10 -15.85
N LEU A 116 8.98 14.27 -14.92
CA LEU A 116 8.15 15.48 -14.86
C LEU A 116 8.95 16.71 -14.41
N THR A 117 9.91 16.53 -13.52
CA THR A 117 10.72 17.65 -13.01
C THR A 117 11.78 18.07 -14.01
N GLU A 118 12.55 17.12 -14.56
CA GLU A 118 13.70 17.46 -15.44
C GLU A 118 13.29 17.75 -16.89
N VAL A 119 12.24 17.09 -17.40
CA VAL A 119 11.82 17.28 -18.81
C VAL A 119 10.77 18.37 -18.95
N PHE A 120 9.78 18.42 -18.03
CA PHE A 120 8.67 19.39 -18.11
C PHE A 120 8.83 20.59 -17.19
N GLY A 121 9.87 20.65 -16.35
CA GLY A 121 10.09 21.75 -15.41
C GLY A 121 9.01 21.87 -14.32
N ILE A 122 8.24 20.81 -14.07
CA ILE A 122 7.21 20.81 -13.04
C ILE A 122 7.89 20.80 -11.66
N PRO A 123 7.49 21.66 -10.71
CA PRO A 123 8.05 21.63 -9.37
C PRO A 123 7.97 20.21 -8.75
N TYR A 124 9.08 19.74 -8.19
CA TYR A 124 9.23 18.36 -7.70
C TYR A 124 8.13 17.90 -6.73
N GLN A 125 7.52 18.83 -5.96
CA GLN A 125 6.42 18.51 -5.07
C GLN A 125 5.20 17.98 -5.81
N TYR A 126 4.82 18.62 -6.92
CA TYR A 126 3.70 18.18 -7.75
C TYR A 126 4.05 16.92 -8.54
N SER A 127 5.26 16.84 -9.08
CA SER A 127 5.78 15.65 -9.75
C SER A 127 5.75 14.42 -8.84
N ASN A 128 6.13 14.58 -7.55
CA ASN A 128 6.07 13.53 -6.54
C ASN A 128 4.63 13.07 -6.26
N LEU A 129 3.68 14.00 -6.08
CA LEU A 129 2.28 13.65 -5.86
C LEU A 129 1.66 12.90 -7.06
N ILE A 130 1.96 13.32 -8.27
CA ILE A 130 1.55 12.63 -9.49
C ILE A 130 2.16 11.22 -9.53
N GLY A 131 3.45 11.10 -9.23
CA GLY A 131 4.16 9.82 -9.17
C GLY A 131 3.54 8.85 -8.16
N ILE A 132 3.18 9.33 -6.96
CA ILE A 132 2.49 8.52 -5.94
C ILE A 132 1.13 8.06 -6.45
N ALA A 133 0.33 8.95 -7.05
CA ALA A 133 -1.00 8.62 -7.55
C ALA A 133 -0.93 7.54 -8.64
N VAL A 134 -0.05 7.72 -9.64
CA VAL A 134 0.15 6.75 -10.72
C VAL A 134 0.71 5.43 -10.19
N GLY A 135 1.71 5.48 -9.31
CA GLY A 135 2.30 4.30 -8.67
C GLY A 135 1.26 3.49 -7.89
N THR A 136 0.33 4.17 -7.21
CA THR A 136 -0.78 3.51 -6.49
C THR A 136 -1.71 2.77 -7.44
N VAL A 137 -2.09 3.39 -8.56
CA VAL A 137 -2.95 2.76 -9.59
C VAL A 137 -2.24 1.55 -10.22
N VAL A 138 -0.96 1.69 -10.57
CA VAL A 138 -0.16 0.59 -11.13
C VAL A 138 -0.04 -0.55 -10.14
N ASN A 139 0.26 -0.27 -8.87
CA ASN A 139 0.38 -1.28 -7.83
C ASN A 139 -0.97 -1.99 -7.57
N PHE A 140 -2.07 -1.25 -7.52
CA PHE A 140 -3.41 -1.82 -7.38
C PHE A 140 -3.73 -2.76 -8.55
N THR A 141 -3.46 -2.32 -9.77
CA THR A 141 -3.70 -3.10 -11.00
C THR A 141 -2.86 -4.37 -11.03
N ALA A 142 -1.55 -4.26 -10.74
CA ALA A 142 -0.65 -5.40 -10.67
C ALA A 142 -1.08 -6.41 -9.58
N SER A 143 -1.45 -5.92 -8.40
CA SER A 143 -1.94 -6.77 -7.30
C SER A 143 -3.25 -7.47 -7.66
N HIS A 144 -4.15 -6.78 -8.37
CA HIS A 144 -5.42 -7.36 -8.81
C HIS A 144 -5.20 -8.53 -9.77
N PHE A 145 -4.36 -8.35 -10.79
CA PHE A 145 -4.09 -9.40 -11.78
C PHE A 145 -3.32 -10.59 -11.18
N TRP A 146 -2.40 -10.34 -10.25
CA TRP A 146 -1.64 -11.42 -9.60
C TRP A 146 -2.49 -12.25 -8.64
N SER A 147 -3.33 -11.60 -7.82
CA SER A 147 -4.16 -12.28 -6.83
C SER A 147 -5.24 -13.19 -7.46
N PHE A 148 -5.76 -12.83 -8.64
CA PHE A 148 -6.77 -13.62 -9.33
C PHE A 148 -6.19 -14.75 -10.20
N SER A 149 -4.91 -14.68 -10.56
CA SER A 149 -4.23 -15.73 -11.34
C SER A 149 -3.98 -17.00 -10.51
N SER A 150 -3.77 -16.88 -9.20
CA SER A 150 -3.43 -18.02 -8.33
C SER A 150 -4.62 -18.93 -7.97
N GLN A 151 -5.86 -18.45 -8.08
CA GLN A 151 -7.04 -19.27 -7.74
C GLN A 151 -7.48 -20.24 -8.84
N LYS A 152 -6.94 -20.14 -10.04
CA LYS A 152 -7.34 -20.99 -11.17
C LYS A 152 -6.64 -22.36 -11.22
N ASN A 153 -5.61 -22.56 -10.41
CA ASN A 153 -4.80 -23.80 -10.43
C ASN A 153 -5.08 -24.77 -9.26
N GLU A 154 -6.04 -24.48 -8.38
CA GLU A 154 -6.42 -25.39 -7.29
C GLU A 154 -7.73 -26.17 -7.54
N SER A 155 -8.25 -26.12 -8.75
CA SER A 155 -9.48 -26.85 -9.15
C SER A 155 -9.26 -27.80 -10.33
N ILE A 156 -8.16 -28.61 -10.27
CA ILE A 156 -8.02 -29.80 -11.12
C ILE A 156 -7.61 -30.97 -10.23
#